data_d478b6dcd2d49a4db7800969dfa79413
#
_entry.id   d478b6dcd2d49a4db7800969dfa79413
#
_cell.length_a   1.000
_cell.length_b   1.000
_cell.length_c   1.000
_cell.angle_alpha   90.00
_cell.angle_beta   90.00
_cell.angle_gamma   90.00
#
_symmetry.space_group_name_H-M   'P 1'
#
loop_
_entity.id
_entity.type
_entity.pdbx_description
1 polymer ?
#
loop_
_entity_poly.entity_id
_entity_poly.type
_entity_poly.pdbx_seq_one_letter_code
_entity_poly.pdbx_strand_id
1 'polypeptide(L)' 'MRVAIVNDLRMAVEVLRRVVVSMPDAQVAWVAEDGQQAVERCRQDRPDLILMDVVMPVMNGAEATRRIMADCPC' A
#
# COMPACT_ATOMS: atom_id res chain seq x y z
N MET A 1 13.16 -5.74 -2.67
CA MET A 1 12.19 -5.24 -1.66
C MET A 1 10.82 -5.21 -2.28
N ARG A 2 9.85 -5.74 -1.58
CA ARG A 2 8.46 -5.78 -2.05
C ARG A 2 7.70 -4.57 -1.51
N VAL A 3 7.15 -3.77 -2.41
CA VAL A 3 6.49 -2.50 -2.07
C VAL A 3 5.02 -2.56 -2.45
N ALA A 4 4.14 -2.27 -1.50
CA ALA A 4 2.72 -2.14 -1.76
C ALA A 4 2.35 -0.67 -1.96
N ILE A 5 1.34 -0.43 -2.79
CA ILE A 5 0.85 0.91 -3.08
C ILE A 5 -0.63 0.97 -2.69
N VAL A 6 -0.99 1.94 -1.88
CA VAL A 6 -2.37 2.15 -1.44
C VAL A 6 -2.79 3.57 -1.80
N ASN A 7 -3.63 3.69 -2.82
CA ASN A 7 -4.11 4.98 -3.29
C ASN A 7 -5.39 4.78 -4.10
N ASP A 8 -6.37 5.67 -3.95
CA ASP A 8 -7.62 5.59 -4.68
C ASP A 8 -7.57 6.26 -6.05
N LEU A 9 -6.50 7.00 -6.34
CA LEU A 9 -6.32 7.67 -7.63
C LEU A 9 -5.45 6.83 -8.54
N ARG A 10 -6.03 6.37 -9.66
CA ARG A 10 -5.31 5.53 -10.62
C ARG A 10 -4.05 6.21 -11.15
N MET A 11 -4.11 7.51 -11.43
CA MET A 11 -2.96 8.25 -11.93
C MET A 11 -1.81 8.27 -10.92
N ALA A 12 -2.15 8.44 -9.63
CA ALA A 12 -1.14 8.40 -8.57
C ALA A 12 -0.51 7.02 -8.46
N VAL A 13 -1.33 5.97 -8.57
CA VAL A 13 -0.83 4.59 -8.57
C VAL A 13 0.18 4.37 -9.70
N GLU A 14 -0.14 4.85 -10.91
CA GLU A 14 0.76 4.67 -12.06
C GLU A 14 2.09 5.39 -11.86
N VAL A 15 2.07 6.60 -11.30
CA VAL A 15 3.29 7.33 -11.00
C VAL A 15 4.13 6.59 -9.96
N LEU A 16 3.50 6.14 -8.88
CA LEU A 16 4.21 5.42 -7.82
C LEU A 16 4.74 4.08 -8.30
N ARG A 17 3.99 3.39 -9.16
CA ARG A 17 4.44 2.13 -9.77
C ARG A 17 5.71 2.35 -10.57
N ARG A 18 5.78 3.43 -11.36
CA ARG A 18 6.98 3.77 -12.13
C ARG A 18 8.17 4.07 -11.23
N VAL A 19 7.92 4.77 -10.13
CA VAL A 19 8.98 5.05 -9.14
C VAL A 19 9.53 3.74 -8.57
N VAL A 20 8.66 2.83 -8.16
CA VAL A 20 9.09 1.54 -7.59
C VAL A 20 9.88 0.73 -8.61
N VAL A 21 9.38 0.65 -9.85
CA VAL A 21 10.04 -0.12 -10.90
C VAL A 21 11.43 0.45 -11.24
N SER A 22 11.62 1.76 -11.09
CA SER A 22 12.92 2.39 -11.34
C SER A 22 13.94 2.15 -10.23
N MET A 23 13.50 1.69 -9.07
CA MET A 23 14.39 1.44 -7.94
C MET A 23 15.03 0.06 -8.07
N PRO A 24 16.35 -0.07 -7.90
CA PRO A 24 17.01 -1.39 -7.94
C PRO A 24 16.49 -2.26 -6.80
N ASP A 25 16.25 -3.53 -7.10
CA ASP A 25 15.82 -4.55 -6.14
C ASP A 25 14.45 -4.29 -5.53
N ALA A 26 13.63 -3.41 -6.12
CA ALA A 26 12.27 -3.17 -5.68
C ALA A 26 11.26 -3.69 -6.71
N GLN A 27 10.13 -4.17 -6.22
CA GLN A 27 9.03 -4.62 -7.07
C GLN A 27 7.70 -4.32 -6.39
N VAL A 28 6.65 -4.15 -7.18
CA VAL A 28 5.31 -3.92 -6.65
C VAL A 28 4.73 -5.25 -6.19
N ALA A 29 4.41 -5.34 -4.90
CA ALA A 29 3.81 -6.53 -4.33
C ALA A 29 2.32 -6.61 -4.67
N TRP A 30 1.60 -5.51 -4.44
CA TRP A 30 0.18 -5.39 -4.75
C TRP A 30 -0.22 -3.91 -4.68
N VAL A 31 -1.43 -3.64 -5.17
CA VAL A 31 -2.03 -2.31 -5.15
C VAL A 31 -3.41 -2.43 -4.51
N ALA A 32 -3.74 -1.53 -3.59
CA ALA A 32 -5.06 -1.43 -2.99
C ALA A 32 -5.65 -0.04 -3.24
N GLU A 33 -6.96 0.03 -3.34
CA GLU A 33 -7.67 1.26 -3.67
C GLU A 33 -8.18 2.00 -2.44
N ASP A 34 -8.24 1.34 -1.30
CA ASP A 34 -8.66 1.94 -0.04
C ASP A 34 -7.99 1.25 1.13
N GLY A 35 -8.21 1.81 2.32
CA GLY A 35 -7.56 1.30 3.53
C GLY A 35 -8.01 -0.10 3.93
N GLN A 36 -9.26 -0.44 3.67
CA GLN A 36 -9.75 -1.77 4.01
C GLN A 36 -9.12 -2.84 3.14
N GLN A 37 -9.02 -2.59 1.83
CA GLN A 37 -8.30 -3.49 0.93
C GLN A 37 -6.84 -3.64 1.36
N ALA A 38 -6.22 -2.53 1.77
CA ALA A 38 -4.83 -2.56 2.23
C ALA A 38 -4.65 -3.49 3.43
N VAL A 39 -5.54 -3.42 4.41
CA VAL A 39 -5.48 -4.28 5.59
C VAL A 39 -5.63 -5.75 5.18
N GLU A 40 -6.61 -6.06 4.34
CA GLU A 40 -6.86 -7.42 3.88
C GLU A 40 -5.69 -7.98 3.08
N ARG A 41 -5.14 -7.17 2.15
CA ARG A 41 -3.99 -7.57 1.35
C ARG A 41 -2.76 -7.82 2.22
N CYS A 42 -2.55 -6.94 3.20
CA CYS A 42 -1.40 -7.07 4.08
C CYS A 42 -1.44 -8.36 4.91
N ARG A 43 -2.63 -8.78 5.31
CA ARG A 43 -2.79 -10.05 6.03
C ARG A 43 -2.46 -11.25 5.15
N GLN A 44 -2.78 -11.18 3.86
CA GLN A 44 -2.55 -12.26 2.90
C GLN A 44 -1.12 -12.28 2.38
N ASP A 45 -0.54 -11.10 2.18
CA ASP A 45 0.75 -10.95 1.53
C ASP A 45 1.44 -9.70 2.07
N ARG A 46 2.18 -9.86 3.14
CA ARG A 46 2.83 -8.77 3.86
C ARG A 46 4.01 -8.21 3.06
N PRO A 47 3.98 -6.93 2.71
CA PRO A 47 5.09 -6.30 1.98
C PRO A 47 6.18 -5.83 2.94
N ASP A 48 7.30 -5.40 2.37
CA ASP A 48 8.37 -4.78 3.14
C ASP A 48 8.09 -3.31 3.43
N LEU A 49 7.39 -2.64 2.51
CA LEU A 49 7.08 -1.22 2.59
C LEU A 49 5.71 -0.94 1.97
N ILE A 50 4.96 -0.03 2.54
CA ILE A 50 3.69 0.43 2.01
C ILE A 50 3.75 1.92 1.74
N LEU A 51 3.46 2.32 0.51
CA LEU A 51 3.26 3.72 0.14
C LEU A 51 1.77 4.01 0.30
N MET A 52 1.43 4.70 1.38
CA MET A 52 0.05 4.85 1.85
C MET A 52 -0.48 6.27 1.62
N ASP A 53 -1.61 6.38 0.91
CA ASP A 53 -2.36 7.62 0.85
C ASP A 53 -3.15 7.79 2.15
N VAL A 54 -3.19 8.98 2.70
CA VAL A 54 -3.86 9.28 3.97
C VAL A 54 -5.35 9.50 3.76
N VAL A 55 -5.74 10.15 2.67
CA VAL A 55 -7.15 10.50 2.40
C VAL A 55 -7.74 9.56 1.38
N MET A 56 -8.54 8.61 1.85
CA MET A 56 -9.19 7.61 1.00
C MET A 56 -10.61 7.35 1.50
N PRO A 57 -11.52 6.89 0.62
CA PRO A 57 -12.85 6.46 1.03
C PRO A 57 -12.77 5.17 1.85
N VAL A 58 -13.84 4.80 2.51
CA VAL A 58 -14.02 3.59 3.32
C VAL A 58 -13.15 3.60 4.57
N MET A 59 -11.83 3.55 4.38
CA MET A 59 -10.88 3.60 5.50
C MET A 59 -9.68 4.42 5.06
N ASN A 60 -9.41 5.54 5.74
CA ASN A 60 -8.28 6.40 5.40
C ASN A 60 -6.95 5.76 5.77
N GLY A 61 -5.86 6.35 5.26
CA GLY A 61 -4.52 5.78 5.43
C GLY A 61 -4.05 5.72 6.88
N ALA A 62 -4.45 6.69 7.72
CA ALA A 62 -4.07 6.69 9.14
C ALA A 62 -4.69 5.51 9.87
N GLU A 63 -5.99 5.25 9.65
CA GLU A 63 -6.68 4.11 10.25
C GLU A 63 -6.15 2.79 9.72
N ALA A 64 -5.90 2.71 8.41
CA ALA A 64 -5.34 1.51 7.79
C ALA A 64 -3.96 1.20 8.36
N THR A 65 -3.10 2.20 8.50
CA THR A 65 -1.76 2.03 9.06
C THR A 65 -1.84 1.49 10.47
N ARG A 66 -2.72 2.05 11.29
CA ARG A 66 -2.89 1.59 12.67
C ARG A 66 -3.29 0.11 12.72
N ARG A 67 -4.24 -0.30 11.87
CA ARG A 67 -4.68 -1.69 11.83
C ARG A 67 -3.61 -2.62 11.31
N ILE A 68 -2.88 -2.21 10.29
CA ILE A 68 -1.78 -3.01 9.75
C ILE A 68 -0.68 -3.20 10.78
N MET A 69 -0.30 -2.14 11.47
CA MET A 69 0.75 -2.23 12.49
C MET A 69 0.33 -3.07 13.70
N ALA A 70 -0.97 -3.14 13.98
CA ALA A 70 -1.49 -4.00 15.04
C ALA A 70 -1.48 -5.48 14.65
N ASP A 71 -1.88 -5.79 13.41
CA ASP A 71 -2.11 -7.17 12.95
C ASP A 71 -0.92 -7.75 12.19
N CYS A 72 -0.25 -6.96 11.37
CA CYS A 72 0.88 -7.44 10.58
C CYS A 72 1.87 -6.30 10.33
N PRO A 73 2.67 -5.94 11.31
CA PRO A 73 3.62 -4.85 11.17
C PRO A 73 4.65 -5.12 10.07
N CYS A 74 4.95 -4.07 9.31
CA CYS A 74 5.90 -4.15 8.21
C CYS A 74 6.76 -2.89 8.11
#